data_d1ec157b0ce41f3c30e07af8957835d3
#
_entry.id   d1ec157b0ce41f3c30e07af8957835d3
#
_cell.length_a   1.000
_cell.length_b   1.000
_cell.length_c   1.000
_cell.angle_alpha   90.00
_cell.angle_beta   90.00
_cell.angle_gamma   90.00
#
_symmetry.space_group_name_H-M   'P 1'
#
loop_
_entity.id
_entity.type
_entity.pdbx_description
1 polymer ?
#
loop_
_entity_poly.entity_id
_entity_poly.type
_entity_poly.pdbx_seq_one_letter_code
_entity_poly.pdbx_strand_id
1 'polypeptide(L)'
;MPPIPTGPFTMPMMNGFVPKKIQPWIYVFFAFLFQLAGGMYAGAMPHVMGDMCIMREDVTMIVLCGVIGVNMPFPFLFRFKFRFTNRQLLITAALAIAACNWLCMYTESVPVLCLLSYVAGFFKLCGTFECLSNVQLWMTSKRDFTIFFPLLYCIVVGNMSLSPWITVHLTYIFQSWYAMHWAMTGAMLFIALMVYVLTHDFRFMKPLPLISLDWLGCVLWSALLIEIVFLFNYGEYYNWWDGRPFRVVTFMVPVTFYFALQRMRHIRHPYIAPEAWLYKRLLPLLAVFALVELINSTPKILQNTFTSGVLHFGAMSTSVFYLVEWAGTICGCMFVMFWIKVLRQKFTRLLTVGLMALLAYEVQMYLMVTPGLDIESLFIPIFCRTFGVAIFFTALTIYLEELMPFQHFFMGLTMVGFIRNGVVDTICSGIYSFSLRHHIAENFARAMPYDATQVILVSLKQLFGVTCIIATVVLLIFLVWDIQPVRDTLKRMPYWSVVGRLLRRQMSSGK
;
A
#
# COMPACT_ATOMS: atom_id res chain seq x y z
N MET A 1 9.11 39.91 -10.78
CA MET A 1 8.53 38.62 -10.30
C MET A 1 9.57 37.53 -10.55
N PRO A 2 9.84 36.62 -9.59
CA PRO A 2 10.69 35.48 -9.90
C PRO A 2 10.01 34.64 -11.00
N PRO A 3 10.78 33.99 -11.89
CA PRO A 3 10.19 33.19 -12.96
C PRO A 3 9.27 32.12 -12.38
N ILE A 4 8.05 32.01 -12.91
CA ILE A 4 7.09 31.01 -12.51
C ILE A 4 7.66 29.63 -12.83
N PRO A 5 7.78 28.73 -11.85
CA PRO A 5 8.30 27.40 -12.12
C PRO A 5 7.37 26.67 -13.10
N THR A 6 7.95 26.18 -14.19
CA THR A 6 7.22 25.46 -15.24
C THR A 6 7.38 23.95 -15.06
N GLY A 7 6.27 23.22 -15.00
CA GLY A 7 6.26 21.77 -14.98
C GLY A 7 5.46 21.15 -13.82
N PRO A 8 5.07 19.87 -13.94
CA PRO A 8 4.15 19.22 -13.00
C PRO A 8 4.75 18.94 -11.61
N PHE A 9 6.05 19.05 -11.46
CA PHE A 9 6.79 18.75 -10.23
C PHE A 9 7.57 19.97 -9.72
N THR A 10 6.95 21.14 -9.76
CA THR A 10 7.53 22.35 -9.20
C THR A 10 6.82 22.73 -7.91
N MET A 11 7.58 23.21 -6.93
CA MET A 11 7.00 23.66 -5.67
C MET A 11 6.25 24.98 -5.91
N PRO A 12 4.95 25.07 -5.59
CA PRO A 12 4.21 26.29 -5.68
C PRO A 12 4.73 27.32 -4.66
N MET A 13 4.63 28.61 -4.99
CA MET A 13 5.04 29.66 -4.09
C MET A 13 4.09 29.72 -2.89
N MET A 14 4.64 29.74 -1.69
CA MET A 14 3.94 30.06 -0.47
C MET A 14 3.91 31.60 -0.27
N ASN A 15 3.10 32.04 0.68
CA ASN A 15 3.03 33.47 1.05
C ASN A 15 4.42 33.99 1.46
N GLY A 16 4.67 35.28 1.19
CA GLY A 16 6.01 35.87 1.31
C GLY A 16 6.65 35.86 2.69
N PHE A 17 5.85 35.67 3.75
CA PHE A 17 6.35 35.55 5.13
C PHE A 17 6.94 34.16 5.44
N VAL A 18 6.71 33.14 4.59
CA VAL A 18 7.23 31.80 4.81
C VAL A 18 8.64 31.67 4.21
N PRO A 19 9.69 31.39 5.02
CA PRO A 19 11.05 31.24 4.53
C PRO A 19 11.15 30.09 3.52
N LYS A 20 11.83 30.33 2.38
CA LYS A 20 11.97 29.34 1.29
C LYS A 20 12.56 28.00 1.74
N LYS A 21 13.45 28.01 2.73
CA LYS A 21 14.09 26.79 3.28
C LYS A 21 13.10 25.88 4.04
N ILE A 22 12.04 26.46 4.61
CA ILE A 22 11.04 25.72 5.43
C ILE A 22 9.91 25.19 4.57
N GLN A 23 9.60 25.82 3.44
CA GLN A 23 8.48 25.44 2.57
C GLN A 23 8.43 23.94 2.22
N PRO A 24 9.53 23.26 1.82
CA PRO A 24 9.52 21.84 1.53
C PRO A 24 9.13 20.99 2.75
N TRP A 25 9.64 21.35 3.92
CA TRP A 25 9.38 20.61 5.17
C TRP A 25 7.91 20.70 5.61
N ILE A 26 7.25 21.84 5.34
CA ILE A 26 5.82 21.99 5.57
C ILE A 26 5.03 21.00 4.69
N TYR A 27 5.38 20.87 3.41
CA TYR A 27 4.74 19.89 2.52
C TYR A 27 5.03 18.44 2.93
N VAL A 28 6.24 18.13 3.38
CA VAL A 28 6.59 16.82 3.93
C VAL A 28 5.75 16.53 5.18
N PHE A 29 5.60 17.50 6.06
CA PHE A 29 4.77 17.38 7.26
C PHE A 29 3.28 17.17 6.92
N PHE A 30 2.74 17.90 5.94
CA PHE A 30 1.38 17.68 5.47
C PHE A 30 1.21 16.29 4.85
N ALA A 31 2.16 15.84 4.02
CA ALA A 31 2.14 14.50 3.46
C ALA A 31 2.16 13.41 4.55
N PHE A 32 2.96 13.62 5.60
CA PHE A 32 3.00 12.75 6.76
C PHE A 32 1.63 12.68 7.46
N LEU A 33 1.00 13.81 7.75
CA LEU A 33 -0.31 13.85 8.40
C LEU A 33 -1.41 13.22 7.50
N PHE A 34 -1.41 13.49 6.18
CA PHE A 34 -2.34 12.82 5.26
C PHE A 34 -2.17 11.29 5.31
N GLN A 35 -0.95 10.80 5.40
CA GLN A 35 -0.68 9.37 5.44
C GLN A 35 -1.13 8.71 6.75
N LEU A 36 -1.18 9.43 7.86
CA LEU A 36 -1.73 8.92 9.12
C LEU A 36 -3.22 8.56 9.02
N ALA A 37 -3.97 9.16 8.10
CA ALA A 37 -5.38 8.83 7.86
C ALA A 37 -5.65 7.39 7.38
N GLY A 38 -4.61 6.59 7.10
CA GLY A 38 -4.75 5.18 6.76
C GLY A 38 -4.27 4.28 7.89
N GLY A 39 -4.94 3.17 8.10
CA GLY A 39 -4.52 2.18 9.10
C GLY A 39 -5.07 2.40 10.51
N MET A 40 -5.84 3.45 10.76
CA MET A 40 -6.42 3.75 12.07
C MET A 40 -7.23 2.58 12.64
N TYR A 41 -8.12 2.01 11.85
CA TYR A 41 -8.94 0.87 12.27
C TYR A 41 -8.13 -0.37 12.62
N ALA A 42 -6.97 -0.58 12.02
CA ALA A 42 -6.11 -1.72 12.35
C ALA A 42 -5.59 -1.63 13.80
N GLY A 43 -5.22 -0.43 14.27
CA GLY A 43 -4.81 -0.22 15.67
C GLY A 43 -5.97 -0.24 16.65
N ALA A 44 -7.16 0.26 16.26
CA ALA A 44 -8.34 0.32 17.11
C ALA A 44 -9.18 -0.97 17.08
N MET A 45 -8.81 -1.98 16.30
CA MET A 45 -9.63 -3.17 16.03
C MET A 45 -10.29 -3.78 17.28
N PRO A 46 -9.58 -4.05 18.39
CA PRO A 46 -10.21 -4.65 19.58
C PRO A 46 -11.29 -3.76 20.21
N HIS A 47 -11.07 -2.45 20.25
CA HIS A 47 -12.03 -1.49 20.79
C HIS A 47 -13.27 -1.36 19.88
N VAL A 48 -13.06 -1.27 18.56
CA VAL A 48 -14.17 -1.20 17.58
C VAL A 48 -15.04 -2.46 17.65
N MET A 49 -14.41 -3.64 17.74
CA MET A 49 -15.13 -4.91 17.86
C MET A 49 -15.95 -4.97 19.15
N GLY A 50 -15.36 -4.50 20.26
CA GLY A 50 -16.04 -4.51 21.57
C GLY A 50 -17.20 -3.52 21.64
N ASP A 51 -16.98 -2.27 21.22
CA ASP A 51 -17.96 -1.19 21.35
C ASP A 51 -19.12 -1.33 20.35
N MET A 52 -18.84 -1.78 19.13
CA MET A 52 -19.86 -1.94 18.09
C MET A 52 -20.44 -3.36 18.00
N CYS A 53 -19.94 -4.31 18.79
CA CYS A 53 -20.33 -5.73 18.73
C CYS A 53 -20.27 -6.32 17.32
N ILE A 54 -19.26 -5.93 16.52
CA ILE A 54 -19.03 -6.40 15.16
C ILE A 54 -17.84 -7.38 15.11
N MET A 55 -17.77 -8.12 14.03
CA MET A 55 -16.72 -9.12 13.83
C MET A 55 -15.40 -8.50 13.36
N ARG A 56 -14.32 -9.28 13.51
CA ARG A 56 -13.00 -8.93 12.99
C ARG A 56 -13.03 -8.72 11.47
N GLU A 57 -13.77 -9.54 10.75
CA GLU A 57 -13.97 -9.49 9.31
C GLU A 57 -14.60 -8.16 8.88
N ASP A 58 -15.54 -7.62 9.66
CA ASP A 58 -16.17 -6.33 9.39
C ASP A 58 -15.15 -5.18 9.51
N VAL A 59 -14.38 -5.16 10.59
CA VAL A 59 -13.32 -4.13 10.77
C VAL A 59 -12.26 -4.25 9.69
N THR A 60 -11.87 -5.48 9.34
CA THR A 60 -10.92 -5.73 8.25
C THR A 60 -11.45 -5.22 6.92
N MET A 61 -12.75 -5.41 6.63
CA MET A 61 -13.40 -4.91 5.41
C MET A 61 -13.37 -3.38 5.34
N ILE A 62 -13.59 -2.68 6.47
CA ILE A 62 -13.49 -1.21 6.53
C ILE A 62 -12.06 -0.76 6.17
N VAL A 63 -11.04 -1.42 6.73
CA VAL A 63 -9.62 -1.14 6.40
C VAL A 63 -9.36 -1.35 4.91
N LEU A 64 -9.78 -2.49 4.36
CA LEU A 64 -9.52 -2.86 2.97
C LEU A 64 -10.24 -1.94 1.98
N CYS A 65 -11.46 -1.49 2.29
CA CYS A 65 -12.15 -0.46 1.49
C CYS A 65 -11.37 0.85 1.45
N GLY A 66 -10.79 1.28 2.58
CA GLY A 66 -9.92 2.45 2.62
C GLY A 66 -8.65 2.28 1.77
N VAL A 67 -8.02 1.11 1.80
CA VAL A 67 -6.84 0.78 1.00
C VAL A 67 -7.17 0.73 -0.49
N ILE A 68 -8.31 0.15 -0.89
CA ILE A 68 -8.80 0.22 -2.27
C ILE A 68 -9.01 1.67 -2.69
N GLY A 69 -9.65 2.49 -1.84
CA GLY A 69 -9.86 3.92 -2.07
C GLY A 69 -8.56 4.67 -2.37
N VAL A 70 -7.46 4.35 -1.68
CA VAL A 70 -6.13 4.94 -1.94
C VAL A 70 -5.63 4.61 -3.36
N ASN A 71 -5.96 3.46 -3.93
CA ASN A 71 -5.44 3.06 -5.24
C ASN A 71 -6.19 3.69 -6.42
N MET A 72 -7.44 4.12 -6.21
CA MET A 72 -8.31 4.58 -7.30
C MET A 72 -7.93 5.94 -7.91
N PRO A 73 -7.41 6.94 -7.20
CA PRO A 73 -7.10 8.23 -7.80
C PRO A 73 -5.88 8.25 -8.72
N PHE A 74 -4.98 7.24 -8.71
CA PHE A 74 -3.73 7.29 -9.45
C PHE A 74 -3.86 7.74 -10.92
N PRO A 75 -4.78 7.19 -11.75
CA PRO A 75 -4.92 7.63 -13.14
C PRO A 75 -5.43 9.07 -13.27
N PHE A 76 -6.05 9.62 -12.23
CA PHE A 76 -6.67 10.94 -12.23
C PHE A 76 -5.79 12.04 -11.64
N LEU A 77 -4.73 11.70 -10.89
CA LEU A 77 -3.93 12.62 -10.08
C LEU A 77 -3.44 13.85 -10.87
N PHE A 78 -2.90 13.64 -12.08
CA PHE A 78 -2.44 14.77 -12.89
C PHE A 78 -3.57 15.66 -13.38
N ARG A 79 -4.72 15.08 -13.71
CA ARG A 79 -5.87 15.89 -14.13
C ARG A 79 -6.39 16.73 -13.00
N PHE A 80 -6.43 16.20 -11.78
CA PHE A 80 -6.78 16.99 -10.58
C PHE A 80 -5.75 18.08 -10.34
N LYS A 81 -4.45 17.78 -10.38
CA LYS A 81 -3.38 18.75 -10.21
C LYS A 81 -3.44 19.91 -11.23
N PHE A 82 -3.83 19.63 -12.46
CA PHE A 82 -3.96 20.67 -13.50
C PHE A 82 -5.32 21.39 -13.50
N ARG A 83 -6.35 20.78 -12.93
CA ARG A 83 -7.68 21.38 -12.85
C ARG A 83 -7.81 22.33 -11.67
N PHE A 84 -7.41 21.89 -10.50
CA PHE A 84 -7.52 22.63 -9.25
C PHE A 84 -6.22 23.38 -8.94
N THR A 85 -6.34 24.43 -8.13
CA THR A 85 -5.16 25.08 -7.57
C THR A 85 -4.61 24.20 -6.44
N ASN A 86 -3.31 24.33 -6.15
CA ASN A 86 -2.66 23.64 -5.05
C ASN A 86 -3.44 23.83 -3.72
N ARG A 87 -3.84 25.06 -3.43
CA ARG A 87 -4.61 25.41 -2.23
C ARG A 87 -5.97 24.71 -2.20
N GLN A 88 -6.71 24.76 -3.31
CA GLN A 88 -8.02 24.12 -3.41
C GLN A 88 -7.91 22.59 -3.22
N LEU A 89 -6.96 21.94 -3.88
CA LEU A 89 -6.81 20.50 -3.81
C LEU A 89 -6.45 20.02 -2.40
N LEU A 90 -5.53 20.70 -1.71
CA LEU A 90 -5.15 20.35 -0.34
C LEU A 90 -6.29 20.60 0.67
N ILE A 91 -6.99 21.74 0.58
CA ILE A 91 -8.11 22.05 1.46
C ILE A 91 -9.27 21.08 1.23
N THR A 92 -9.65 20.81 -0.03
CA THR A 92 -10.72 19.85 -0.31
C THR A 92 -10.38 18.44 0.16
N ALA A 93 -9.14 17.99 -0.02
CA ALA A 93 -8.70 16.69 0.48
C ALA A 93 -8.79 16.63 2.03
N ALA A 94 -8.26 17.63 2.71
CA ALA A 94 -8.29 17.68 4.18
C ALA A 94 -9.73 17.74 4.72
N LEU A 95 -10.58 18.61 4.18
CA LEU A 95 -11.98 18.73 4.62
C LEU A 95 -12.79 17.46 4.33
N ALA A 96 -12.56 16.80 3.18
CA ALA A 96 -13.24 15.56 2.85
C ALA A 96 -12.86 14.43 3.85
N ILE A 97 -11.57 14.28 4.18
CA ILE A 97 -11.13 13.31 5.18
C ILE A 97 -11.69 13.66 6.58
N ALA A 98 -11.67 14.93 6.97
CA ALA A 98 -12.27 15.39 8.24
C ALA A 98 -13.74 15.05 8.31
N ALA A 99 -14.51 15.35 7.25
CA ALA A 99 -15.94 15.04 7.18
C ALA A 99 -16.22 13.54 7.25
N CYS A 100 -15.43 12.70 6.54
CA CYS A 100 -15.56 11.25 6.63
C CYS A 100 -15.32 10.75 8.05
N ASN A 101 -14.23 11.20 8.70
CA ASN A 101 -13.94 10.80 10.08
C ASN A 101 -15.02 11.28 11.06
N TRP A 102 -15.52 12.50 10.88
CA TRP A 102 -16.60 13.02 11.70
C TRP A 102 -17.89 12.20 11.53
N LEU A 103 -18.27 11.85 10.29
CA LEU A 103 -19.44 11.02 10.01
C LEU A 103 -19.30 9.59 10.54
N CYS A 104 -18.09 9.03 10.56
CA CYS A 104 -17.83 7.69 11.14
C CYS A 104 -18.23 7.62 12.62
N MET A 105 -18.21 8.72 13.36
CA MET A 105 -18.59 8.74 14.78
C MET A 105 -20.11 8.64 15.00
N TYR A 106 -20.93 8.84 13.99
CA TYR A 106 -22.40 8.84 14.08
C TYR A 106 -23.05 7.64 13.40
N THR A 107 -22.26 6.68 12.90
CA THR A 107 -22.80 5.53 12.20
C THR A 107 -22.21 4.23 12.75
N GLU A 108 -23.09 3.25 12.95
CA GLU A 108 -22.72 1.88 13.33
C GLU A 108 -22.85 0.91 12.14
N SER A 109 -23.28 1.43 10.99
CA SER A 109 -23.48 0.60 9.80
C SER A 109 -22.15 0.30 9.10
N VAL A 110 -21.73 -0.96 9.09
CA VAL A 110 -20.48 -1.43 8.43
C VAL A 110 -20.39 -1.01 6.97
N PRO A 111 -21.44 -1.15 6.12
CA PRO A 111 -21.38 -0.68 4.74
C PRO A 111 -21.13 0.83 4.60
N VAL A 112 -21.69 1.64 5.51
CA VAL A 112 -21.47 3.10 5.51
C VAL A 112 -20.05 3.41 5.94
N LEU A 113 -19.52 2.73 6.97
CA LEU A 113 -18.12 2.87 7.38
C LEU A 113 -17.15 2.46 6.25
N CYS A 114 -17.45 1.40 5.51
CA CYS A 114 -16.69 0.99 4.32
C CYS A 114 -16.66 2.10 3.25
N LEU A 115 -17.82 2.70 2.96
CA LEU A 115 -17.92 3.79 1.99
C LEU A 115 -17.15 5.03 2.45
N LEU A 116 -17.29 5.44 3.71
CA LEU A 116 -16.57 6.58 4.27
C LEU A 116 -15.06 6.35 4.29
N SER A 117 -14.62 5.14 4.64
CA SER A 117 -13.22 4.74 4.61
C SER A 117 -12.65 4.76 3.17
N TYR A 118 -13.40 4.27 2.19
CA TYR A 118 -13.05 4.35 0.77
C TYR A 118 -12.87 5.79 0.30
N VAL A 119 -13.81 6.67 0.61
CA VAL A 119 -13.74 8.11 0.24
C VAL A 119 -12.56 8.79 0.93
N ALA A 120 -12.35 8.52 2.23
CA ALA A 120 -11.20 9.05 2.96
C ALA A 120 -9.87 8.60 2.34
N GLY A 121 -9.76 7.32 1.93
CA GLY A 121 -8.61 6.76 1.21
C GLY A 121 -8.36 7.46 -0.12
N PHE A 122 -9.41 7.72 -0.90
CA PHE A 122 -9.32 8.44 -2.17
C PHE A 122 -8.71 9.83 -1.98
N PHE A 123 -9.23 10.63 -1.06
CA PHE A 123 -8.72 11.97 -0.80
C PHE A 123 -7.35 11.98 -0.10
N LYS A 124 -7.04 10.96 0.69
CA LYS A 124 -5.71 10.75 1.28
C LYS A 124 -4.63 10.72 0.20
N LEU A 125 -4.82 9.94 -0.87
CA LEU A 125 -3.84 9.92 -1.96
C LEU A 125 -3.77 11.25 -2.70
N CYS A 126 -4.90 11.91 -2.96
CA CYS A 126 -4.92 13.22 -3.62
C CYS A 126 -4.10 14.25 -2.84
N GLY A 127 -4.31 14.36 -1.52
CA GLY A 127 -3.55 15.28 -0.66
C GLY A 127 -2.07 14.94 -0.57
N THR A 128 -1.74 13.66 -0.37
CA THR A 128 -0.34 13.19 -0.31
C THR A 128 0.40 13.44 -1.63
N PHE A 129 -0.22 13.11 -2.76
CA PHE A 129 0.37 13.33 -4.08
C PHE A 129 0.64 14.81 -4.34
N GLU A 130 -0.31 15.69 -4.01
CA GLU A 130 -0.11 17.13 -4.17
C GLU A 130 1.08 17.62 -3.34
N CYS A 131 1.21 17.19 -2.08
CA CYS A 131 2.35 17.54 -1.25
C CYS A 131 3.67 17.02 -1.83
N LEU A 132 3.77 15.71 -2.11
CA LEU A 132 5.03 15.08 -2.50
C LEU A 132 5.46 15.47 -3.91
N SER A 133 4.52 15.66 -4.85
CA SER A 133 4.85 16.15 -6.19
C SER A 133 5.44 17.57 -6.18
N ASN A 134 5.08 18.38 -5.17
CA ASN A 134 5.63 19.73 -5.00
C ASN A 134 7.05 19.72 -4.44
N VAL A 135 7.39 18.74 -3.58
CA VAL A 135 8.74 18.66 -2.98
C VAL A 135 9.74 17.86 -3.80
N GLN A 136 9.31 17.20 -4.88
CA GLN A 136 10.19 16.33 -5.67
C GLN A 136 11.46 17.04 -6.15
N LEU A 137 11.38 18.29 -6.63
CA LEU A 137 12.55 19.04 -7.09
C LEU A 137 13.46 19.48 -5.95
N TRP A 138 12.90 19.66 -4.75
CA TRP A 138 13.71 19.95 -3.57
C TRP A 138 14.47 18.71 -3.10
N MET A 139 13.82 17.55 -3.08
CA MET A 139 14.45 16.27 -2.72
C MET A 139 15.49 15.84 -3.77
N THR A 140 15.22 16.08 -5.05
CA THR A 140 16.06 15.65 -6.18
C THR A 140 16.15 16.74 -7.23
N SER A 141 17.26 17.53 -7.20
CA SER A 141 17.48 18.65 -8.13
C SER A 141 17.41 18.27 -9.62
N LYS A 142 17.74 17.02 -9.96
CA LYS A 142 17.73 16.47 -11.33
C LYS A 142 16.52 15.59 -11.63
N ARG A 143 15.48 15.61 -10.81
CA ARG A 143 14.31 14.69 -10.91
C ARG A 143 14.72 13.21 -10.92
N ASP A 144 15.65 12.86 -10.07
CA ASP A 144 16.16 11.50 -9.98
C ASP A 144 15.18 10.62 -9.15
N PHE A 145 14.42 9.81 -9.83
CA PHE A 145 13.44 8.90 -9.21
C PHE A 145 14.09 7.84 -8.32
N THR A 146 15.36 7.51 -8.55
CA THR A 146 16.10 6.54 -7.72
C THR A 146 16.40 7.07 -6.30
N ILE A 147 16.29 8.37 -6.08
CA ILE A 147 16.34 8.99 -4.75
C ILE A 147 14.93 9.28 -4.27
N PHE A 148 14.06 9.77 -5.16
CA PHE A 148 12.73 10.21 -4.80
C PHE A 148 11.85 9.06 -4.26
N PHE A 149 11.80 7.91 -4.94
CA PHE A 149 10.95 6.79 -4.50
C PHE A 149 11.36 6.21 -3.14
N PRO A 150 12.63 5.95 -2.82
CA PRO A 150 13.00 5.53 -1.47
C PRO A 150 12.55 6.50 -0.38
N LEU A 151 12.75 7.81 -0.57
CA LEU A 151 12.30 8.82 0.38
C LEU A 151 10.77 8.91 0.48
N LEU A 152 10.08 8.82 -0.67
CA LEU A 152 8.62 8.76 -0.71
C LEU A 152 8.09 7.55 0.07
N TYR A 153 8.69 6.37 -0.14
CA TYR A 153 8.26 5.15 0.54
C TYR A 153 8.55 5.18 2.04
N CYS A 154 9.63 5.82 2.50
CA CYS A 154 9.82 6.07 3.93
C CYS A 154 8.63 6.81 4.56
N ILE A 155 8.04 7.78 3.84
CA ILE A 155 6.88 8.53 4.33
C ILE A 155 5.60 7.69 4.16
N VAL A 156 5.35 7.15 2.97
CA VAL A 156 4.08 6.49 2.65
C VAL A 156 3.94 5.14 3.34
N VAL A 157 4.93 4.26 3.17
CA VAL A 157 4.90 2.91 3.75
C VAL A 157 5.23 2.93 5.24
N GLY A 158 6.18 3.77 5.65
CA GLY A 158 6.47 3.94 7.07
C GLY A 158 5.26 4.37 7.89
N ASN A 159 4.43 5.28 7.38
CA ASN A 159 3.20 5.67 8.06
C ASN A 159 2.13 4.59 8.12
N MET A 160 2.17 3.58 7.25
CA MET A 160 1.23 2.44 7.35
C MET A 160 1.44 1.64 8.64
N SER A 161 2.67 1.60 9.17
CA SER A 161 2.96 0.99 10.47
C SER A 161 2.83 1.98 11.63
N LEU A 162 3.21 3.24 11.43
CA LEU A 162 3.15 4.26 12.48
C LEU A 162 1.70 4.65 12.85
N SER A 163 0.78 4.68 11.89
CA SER A 163 -0.63 5.02 12.12
C SER A 163 -1.32 4.05 13.09
N PRO A 164 -1.24 2.73 12.94
CA PRO A 164 -1.79 1.78 13.92
C PRO A 164 -1.15 1.94 15.31
N TRP A 165 0.15 2.19 15.39
CA TRP A 165 0.82 2.43 16.67
C TRP A 165 0.23 3.62 17.42
N ILE A 166 0.09 4.76 16.75
CA ILE A 166 -0.54 5.96 17.32
C ILE A 166 -1.97 5.66 17.76
N THR A 167 -2.72 4.91 16.94
CA THR A 167 -4.12 4.61 17.20
C THR A 167 -4.29 3.71 18.44
N VAL A 168 -3.44 2.67 18.59
CA VAL A 168 -3.47 1.84 19.81
C VAL A 168 -3.28 2.68 21.05
N HIS A 169 -2.32 3.61 21.05
CA HIS A 169 -2.06 4.47 22.20
C HIS A 169 -3.21 5.44 22.48
N LEU A 170 -3.79 6.04 21.41
CA LEU A 170 -4.94 6.92 21.56
C LEU A 170 -6.15 6.18 22.14
N THR A 171 -6.49 5.02 21.60
CA THR A 171 -7.63 4.23 22.07
C THR A 171 -7.42 3.72 23.49
N TYR A 172 -6.18 3.37 23.86
CA TYR A 172 -5.85 2.95 25.23
C TYR A 172 -5.94 4.10 26.22
N ILE A 173 -5.41 5.30 25.89
CA ILE A 173 -5.44 6.47 26.78
C ILE A 173 -6.88 6.96 27.00
N PHE A 174 -7.66 7.06 25.94
CA PHE A 174 -9.03 7.60 26.01
C PHE A 174 -10.10 6.53 26.23
N GLN A 175 -9.73 5.25 26.27
CA GLN A 175 -10.65 4.10 26.44
C GLN A 175 -11.83 4.13 25.45
N SER A 176 -11.61 4.69 24.26
CA SER A 176 -12.64 4.85 23.23
C SER A 176 -12.02 4.86 21.83
N TRP A 177 -12.64 4.13 20.92
CA TRP A 177 -12.21 4.12 19.53
C TRP A 177 -12.53 5.44 18.79
N TYR A 178 -13.49 6.23 19.28
CA TYR A 178 -13.77 7.57 18.73
C TYR A 178 -12.58 8.53 18.83
N ALA A 179 -11.64 8.29 19.76
CA ALA A 179 -10.45 9.13 19.94
C ALA A 179 -9.61 9.23 18.64
N MET A 180 -9.52 8.15 17.87
CA MET A 180 -8.81 8.16 16.60
C MET A 180 -9.48 9.08 15.58
N HIS A 181 -10.80 9.11 15.51
CA HIS A 181 -11.56 9.97 14.60
C HIS A 181 -11.47 11.44 15.00
N TRP A 182 -11.52 11.75 16.32
CA TRP A 182 -11.31 13.10 16.81
C TRP A 182 -9.91 13.61 16.51
N ALA A 183 -8.88 12.81 16.77
CA ALA A 183 -7.50 13.17 16.48
C ALA A 183 -7.28 13.43 14.99
N MET A 184 -7.85 12.56 14.12
CA MET A 184 -7.71 12.72 12.67
C MET A 184 -8.51 13.90 12.13
N THR A 185 -9.72 14.12 12.61
CA THR A 185 -10.53 15.32 12.25
C THR A 185 -9.78 16.59 12.63
N GLY A 186 -9.22 16.65 13.84
CA GLY A 186 -8.42 17.79 14.31
C GLY A 186 -7.18 18.01 13.45
N ALA A 187 -6.43 16.94 13.13
CA ALA A 187 -5.26 17.02 12.26
C ALA A 187 -5.59 17.52 10.83
N MET A 188 -6.71 17.06 10.27
CA MET A 188 -7.13 17.49 8.93
C MET A 188 -7.63 18.94 8.91
N LEU A 189 -8.37 19.38 9.94
CA LEU A 189 -8.75 20.78 10.09
C LEU A 189 -7.53 21.68 10.30
N PHE A 190 -6.55 21.21 11.06
CA PHE A 190 -5.27 21.92 11.22
C PHE A 190 -4.56 22.08 9.86
N ILE A 191 -4.48 21.01 9.04
CA ILE A 191 -3.92 21.10 7.68
C ILE A 191 -4.69 22.13 6.85
N ALA A 192 -6.03 22.07 6.85
CA ALA A 192 -6.86 22.98 6.07
C ALA A 192 -6.60 24.44 6.46
N LEU A 193 -6.49 24.73 7.77
CA LEU A 193 -6.17 26.06 8.29
C LEU A 193 -4.77 26.51 7.88
N MET A 194 -3.76 25.63 8.08
CA MET A 194 -2.37 25.94 7.72
C MET A 194 -2.20 26.17 6.23
N VAL A 195 -2.83 25.35 5.38
CA VAL A 195 -2.83 25.54 3.93
C VAL A 195 -3.49 26.86 3.58
N TYR A 196 -4.61 27.22 4.21
CA TYR A 196 -5.30 28.48 3.98
C TYR A 196 -4.40 29.70 4.27
N VAL A 197 -3.65 29.66 5.34
CA VAL A 197 -2.78 30.78 5.80
C VAL A 197 -1.47 30.82 5.04
N LEU A 198 -0.80 29.66 4.82
CA LEU A 198 0.56 29.60 4.33
C LEU A 198 0.69 29.54 2.81
N THR A 199 -0.29 28.94 2.11
CA THR A 199 -0.15 28.71 0.66
C THR A 199 -0.77 29.83 -0.16
N HIS A 200 -0.06 30.21 -1.23
CA HIS A 200 -0.61 31.10 -2.25
C HIS A 200 -1.43 30.29 -3.26
N ASP A 201 -2.46 30.91 -3.83
CA ASP A 201 -3.29 30.28 -4.84
C ASP A 201 -2.52 30.19 -6.16
N PHE A 202 -2.08 28.98 -6.51
CA PHE A 202 -1.21 28.75 -7.65
C PHE A 202 -1.77 27.63 -8.53
N ARG A 203 -1.81 27.88 -9.84
CA ARG A 203 -2.23 26.91 -10.85
C ARG A 203 -1.12 26.69 -11.86
N PHE A 204 -0.81 25.42 -12.15
CA PHE A 204 0.30 25.06 -13.05
C PHE A 204 0.00 25.36 -14.53
N MET A 205 -1.23 25.09 -14.97
CA MET A 205 -1.63 25.15 -16.38
C MET A 205 -3.10 25.58 -16.54
N LYS A 206 -3.53 25.75 -17.78
CA LYS A 206 -4.96 25.91 -18.10
C LYS A 206 -5.75 24.71 -17.57
N PRO A 207 -6.96 24.91 -16.99
CA PRO A 207 -7.74 23.85 -16.38
C PRO A 207 -8.15 22.80 -17.41
N LEU A 208 -7.80 21.55 -17.14
CA LEU A 208 -8.22 20.41 -17.96
C LEU A 208 -9.66 20.00 -17.61
N PRO A 209 -10.49 19.58 -18.60
CA PRO A 209 -11.85 19.16 -18.34
C PRO A 209 -11.89 17.82 -17.59
N LEU A 210 -12.74 17.71 -16.56
CA LEU A 210 -12.96 16.49 -15.79
C LEU A 210 -13.99 15.54 -16.45
N ILE A 211 -14.79 16.05 -17.40
CA ILE A 211 -15.82 15.26 -18.11
C ILE A 211 -15.20 14.13 -18.92
N SER A 212 -13.95 14.29 -19.38
CA SER A 212 -13.23 13.25 -20.13
C SER A 212 -12.63 12.14 -19.25
N LEU A 213 -12.84 12.16 -17.93
CA LEU A 213 -12.43 11.10 -17.01
C LEU A 213 -13.46 9.97 -17.02
N ASP A 214 -12.95 8.73 -17.01
CA ASP A 214 -13.80 7.55 -16.95
C ASP A 214 -14.17 7.21 -15.49
N TRP A 215 -15.10 8.00 -14.93
CA TRP A 215 -15.59 7.79 -13.57
C TRP A 215 -16.31 6.46 -13.39
N LEU A 216 -17.10 6.04 -14.38
CA LEU A 216 -17.80 4.77 -14.32
C LEU A 216 -16.82 3.58 -14.40
N GLY A 217 -15.73 3.70 -15.18
CA GLY A 217 -14.65 2.71 -15.19
C GLY A 217 -13.99 2.60 -13.81
N CYS A 218 -13.72 3.74 -13.16
CA CYS A 218 -13.20 3.75 -11.78
C CYS A 218 -14.15 3.03 -10.81
N VAL A 219 -15.46 3.31 -10.89
CA VAL A 219 -16.47 2.65 -10.03
C VAL A 219 -16.54 1.14 -10.29
N LEU A 220 -16.53 0.71 -11.55
CA LEU A 220 -16.57 -0.72 -11.90
C LEU A 220 -15.33 -1.47 -11.40
N TRP A 221 -14.14 -0.90 -11.56
CA TRP A 221 -12.91 -1.48 -11.02
C TRP A 221 -12.90 -1.49 -9.49
N SER A 222 -13.41 -0.43 -8.85
CA SER A 222 -13.56 -0.39 -7.39
C SER A 222 -14.51 -1.46 -6.89
N ALA A 223 -15.67 -1.60 -7.52
CA ALA A 223 -16.66 -2.63 -7.18
C ALA A 223 -16.07 -4.02 -7.32
N LEU A 224 -15.39 -4.31 -8.44
CA LEU A 224 -14.73 -5.60 -8.67
C LEU A 224 -13.73 -5.94 -7.56
N LEU A 225 -12.88 -4.97 -7.16
CA LEU A 225 -11.90 -5.20 -6.10
C LEU A 225 -12.58 -5.42 -4.74
N ILE A 226 -13.63 -4.65 -4.42
CA ILE A 226 -14.39 -4.81 -3.18
C ILE A 226 -15.09 -6.18 -3.15
N GLU A 227 -15.67 -6.63 -4.28
CA GLU A 227 -16.28 -7.96 -4.41
C GLU A 227 -15.28 -9.08 -4.16
N ILE A 228 -14.08 -9.01 -4.79
CA ILE A 228 -13.02 -10.02 -4.59
C ILE A 228 -12.56 -10.03 -3.12
N VAL A 229 -12.32 -8.85 -2.55
CA VAL A 229 -11.91 -8.71 -1.15
C VAL A 229 -12.99 -9.26 -0.21
N PHE A 230 -14.27 -9.01 -0.49
CA PHE A 230 -15.37 -9.56 0.28
C PHE A 230 -15.35 -11.09 0.29
N LEU A 231 -15.15 -11.73 -0.86
CA LEU A 231 -15.14 -13.19 -0.96
C LEU A 231 -14.06 -13.83 -0.08
N PHE A 232 -12.85 -13.29 -0.10
CA PHE A 232 -11.72 -13.88 0.65
C PHE A 232 -11.71 -13.46 2.13
N ASN A 233 -12.26 -12.29 2.47
CA ASN A 233 -12.36 -11.84 3.86
C ASN A 233 -13.49 -12.55 4.62
N TYR A 234 -14.66 -12.73 3.99
CA TYR A 234 -15.82 -13.38 4.62
C TYR A 234 -15.99 -14.86 4.23
N GLY A 235 -15.09 -15.41 3.40
CA GLY A 235 -15.23 -16.79 2.91
C GLY A 235 -15.40 -17.82 4.02
N GLU A 236 -14.57 -17.72 5.06
CA GLU A 236 -14.68 -18.64 6.21
C GLU A 236 -15.90 -18.39 7.08
N TYR A 237 -16.27 -17.14 7.27
CA TYR A 237 -17.45 -16.79 8.06
C TYR A 237 -18.73 -17.38 7.47
N TYR A 238 -18.87 -17.34 6.14
CA TYR A 238 -20.01 -17.93 5.43
C TYR A 238 -19.83 -19.41 5.08
N ASN A 239 -18.79 -20.06 5.58
CA ASN A 239 -18.40 -21.42 5.18
C ASN A 239 -18.39 -21.57 3.65
N TRP A 240 -17.84 -20.57 2.98
CA TRP A 240 -17.73 -20.47 1.53
C TRP A 240 -19.12 -20.58 0.85
N TRP A 241 -19.38 -21.62 0.08
CA TRP A 241 -20.60 -21.78 -0.73
C TRP A 241 -21.91 -21.92 0.05
N ASP A 242 -21.91 -22.12 1.35
CA ASP A 242 -23.11 -22.30 2.16
C ASP A 242 -23.87 -20.98 2.37
N GLY A 243 -23.14 -19.86 2.47
CA GLY A 243 -23.71 -18.53 2.69
C GLY A 243 -24.35 -17.94 1.42
N ARG A 244 -25.60 -17.43 1.56
CA ARG A 244 -26.26 -16.71 0.46
C ARG A 244 -25.48 -15.47 -0.03
N PRO A 245 -24.96 -14.57 0.86
CA PRO A 245 -24.19 -13.40 0.42
C PRO A 245 -22.95 -13.78 -0.38
N PHE A 246 -22.22 -14.82 0.06
CA PHE A 246 -21.04 -15.30 -0.63
C PHE A 246 -21.37 -15.76 -2.07
N ARG A 247 -22.43 -16.56 -2.24
CA ARG A 247 -22.85 -17.02 -3.56
C ARG A 247 -23.24 -15.87 -4.49
N VAL A 248 -24.02 -14.90 -3.98
CA VAL A 248 -24.44 -13.73 -4.77
C VAL A 248 -23.21 -12.96 -5.26
N VAL A 249 -22.28 -12.62 -4.36
CA VAL A 249 -21.08 -11.88 -4.73
C VAL A 249 -20.20 -12.66 -5.70
N THR A 250 -20.09 -13.99 -5.52
CA THR A 250 -19.32 -14.84 -6.47
C THR A 250 -19.89 -14.77 -7.88
N PHE A 251 -21.21 -14.70 -8.06
CA PHE A 251 -21.82 -14.51 -9.38
C PHE A 251 -21.72 -13.07 -9.88
N MET A 252 -21.62 -12.07 -9.00
CA MET A 252 -21.43 -10.68 -9.40
C MET A 252 -20.03 -10.41 -9.96
N VAL A 253 -18.99 -11.02 -9.42
CA VAL A 253 -17.58 -10.81 -9.86
C VAL A 253 -17.41 -10.96 -11.39
N PRO A 254 -17.81 -12.08 -12.05
CA PRO A 254 -17.65 -12.19 -13.50
C PRO A 254 -18.50 -11.18 -14.28
N VAL A 255 -19.65 -10.77 -13.77
CA VAL A 255 -20.52 -9.78 -14.38
C VAL A 255 -19.87 -8.39 -14.32
N THR A 256 -19.42 -7.97 -13.14
CA THR A 256 -18.71 -6.69 -12.94
C THR A 256 -17.43 -6.66 -13.76
N PHE A 257 -16.67 -7.74 -13.79
CA PHE A 257 -15.46 -7.86 -14.61
C PHE A 257 -15.76 -7.75 -16.11
N TYR A 258 -16.81 -8.40 -16.60
CA TYR A 258 -17.24 -8.29 -17.98
C TYR A 258 -17.56 -6.83 -18.35
N PHE A 259 -18.35 -6.12 -17.53
CA PHE A 259 -18.68 -4.72 -17.78
C PHE A 259 -17.44 -3.80 -17.70
N ALA A 260 -16.53 -4.05 -16.78
CA ALA A 260 -15.26 -3.31 -16.69
C ALA A 260 -14.42 -3.51 -17.97
N LEU A 261 -14.31 -4.74 -18.49
CA LEU A 261 -13.59 -5.04 -19.73
C LEU A 261 -14.27 -4.44 -20.96
N GLN A 262 -15.60 -4.55 -21.07
CA GLN A 262 -16.36 -3.94 -22.17
C GLN A 262 -16.14 -2.43 -22.20
N ARG A 263 -16.25 -1.79 -21.04
CA ARG A 263 -16.02 -0.35 -20.94
C ARG A 263 -14.59 0.03 -21.33
N MET A 264 -13.58 -0.72 -20.88
CA MET A 264 -12.19 -0.50 -21.23
C MET A 264 -11.93 -0.56 -22.73
N ARG A 265 -12.68 -1.39 -23.49
CA ARG A 265 -12.54 -1.55 -24.96
C ARG A 265 -13.25 -0.48 -25.77
N HIS A 266 -14.38 0.07 -25.28
CA HIS A 266 -15.24 0.95 -26.06
C HIS A 266 -15.01 2.43 -25.81
N ILE A 267 -14.35 2.82 -24.71
CA ILE A 267 -14.15 4.22 -24.39
C ILE A 267 -12.78 4.71 -24.86
N ARG A 268 -12.75 5.92 -25.41
CA ARG A 268 -11.52 6.55 -25.93
C ARG A 268 -10.44 6.80 -24.88
N HIS A 269 -10.85 7.09 -23.63
CA HIS A 269 -9.96 7.34 -22.49
C HIS A 269 -10.40 6.50 -21.30
N PRO A 270 -10.19 5.17 -21.34
CA PRO A 270 -10.61 4.29 -20.26
C PRO A 270 -9.81 4.53 -18.99
N TYR A 271 -10.36 4.12 -17.86
CA TYR A 271 -9.70 4.22 -16.56
C TYR A 271 -8.33 3.50 -16.54
N ILE A 272 -8.26 2.29 -17.07
CA ILE A 272 -7.02 1.58 -17.38
C ILE A 272 -6.95 1.41 -18.91
N ALA A 273 -5.92 1.96 -19.54
CA ALA A 273 -5.74 1.84 -20.97
C ALA A 273 -5.34 0.39 -21.36
N PRO A 274 -5.96 -0.21 -22.41
CA PRO A 274 -5.58 -1.54 -22.88
C PRO A 274 -4.10 -1.64 -23.25
N GLU A 275 -3.54 -0.55 -23.76
CA GLU A 275 -2.12 -0.46 -24.16
C GLU A 275 -1.18 -0.67 -22.96
N ALA A 276 -1.61 -0.35 -21.73
CA ALA A 276 -0.82 -0.59 -20.53
C ALA A 276 -0.53 -2.08 -20.32
N TRP A 277 -1.43 -2.97 -20.72
CA TRP A 277 -1.25 -4.42 -20.61
C TRP A 277 -0.31 -5.01 -21.69
N LEU A 278 -0.04 -4.26 -22.76
CA LEU A 278 0.80 -4.71 -23.88
C LEU A 278 2.29 -4.62 -23.56
N TYR A 279 2.69 -3.99 -22.44
CA TYR A 279 4.08 -3.96 -22.04
C TYR A 279 4.54 -5.37 -21.60
N LYS A 280 5.37 -6.03 -22.44
CA LYS A 280 5.79 -7.43 -22.30
C LYS A 280 6.35 -7.81 -20.92
N ARG A 281 6.90 -6.84 -20.17
CA ARG A 281 7.52 -7.07 -18.85
C ARG A 281 6.60 -6.70 -17.68
N LEU A 282 5.43 -6.14 -17.93
CA LEU A 282 4.50 -5.76 -16.88
C LEU A 282 3.92 -7.00 -16.15
N LEU A 283 3.46 -8.00 -16.88
CA LEU A 283 2.92 -9.23 -16.29
C LEU A 283 3.94 -9.96 -15.40
N PRO A 284 5.19 -10.20 -15.83
CA PRO A 284 6.22 -10.75 -14.94
C PRO A 284 6.47 -9.89 -13.70
N LEU A 285 6.46 -8.56 -13.84
CA LEU A 285 6.61 -7.65 -12.70
C LEU A 285 5.46 -7.82 -11.70
N LEU A 286 4.22 -7.85 -12.18
CA LEU A 286 3.03 -8.07 -11.35
C LEU A 286 3.04 -9.45 -10.68
N ALA A 287 3.53 -10.48 -11.38
CA ALA A 287 3.68 -11.82 -10.81
C ALA A 287 4.72 -11.85 -9.67
N VAL A 288 5.82 -11.10 -9.80
CA VAL A 288 6.80 -10.96 -8.71
C VAL A 288 6.18 -10.25 -7.51
N PHE A 289 5.40 -9.18 -7.71
CA PHE A 289 4.66 -8.55 -6.63
C PHE A 289 3.71 -9.53 -5.94
N ALA A 290 2.96 -10.34 -6.69
CA ALA A 290 2.05 -11.32 -6.13
C ALA A 290 2.77 -12.41 -5.33
N LEU A 291 3.92 -12.90 -5.80
CA LEU A 291 4.74 -13.87 -5.07
C LEU A 291 5.30 -13.30 -3.76
N VAL A 292 5.73 -12.04 -3.77
CA VAL A 292 6.20 -11.36 -2.56
C VAL A 292 5.06 -11.17 -1.57
N GLU A 293 3.86 -10.81 -2.05
CA GLU A 293 2.69 -10.68 -1.18
C GLU A 293 2.25 -12.01 -0.58
N LEU A 294 2.39 -13.12 -1.29
CA LEU A 294 2.12 -14.44 -0.74
C LEU A 294 2.97 -14.72 0.50
N ILE A 295 4.26 -14.39 0.46
CA ILE A 295 5.16 -14.56 1.62
C ILE A 295 4.86 -13.48 2.68
N ASN A 296 4.61 -12.24 2.27
CA ASN A 296 4.36 -11.11 3.17
C ASN A 296 3.04 -11.20 3.95
N SER A 297 2.06 -12.00 3.51
CA SER A 297 0.74 -12.09 4.15
C SER A 297 0.69 -13.01 5.37
N THR A 298 1.75 -13.82 5.61
CA THR A 298 1.85 -14.73 6.76
C THR A 298 1.61 -14.08 8.12
N PRO A 299 2.09 -12.83 8.40
CA PRO A 299 1.88 -12.19 9.69
C PRO A 299 0.42 -11.95 10.04
N LYS A 300 -0.41 -11.67 9.07
CA LYS A 300 -1.81 -11.30 9.33
C LYS A 300 -2.61 -12.42 9.98
N ILE A 301 -2.29 -13.66 9.64
CA ILE A 301 -2.96 -14.84 10.16
C ILE A 301 -2.05 -15.61 11.09
N LEU A 302 -0.88 -16.10 10.61
CA LEU A 302 -0.05 -17.03 11.37
C LEU A 302 0.61 -16.34 12.59
N GLN A 303 1.32 -15.22 12.38
CA GLN A 303 1.96 -14.50 13.47
C GLN A 303 0.93 -13.94 14.45
N ASN A 304 -0.19 -13.39 13.95
CA ASN A 304 -1.22 -12.87 14.81
C ASN A 304 -1.90 -13.95 15.65
N THR A 305 -2.20 -15.12 15.07
CA THR A 305 -2.71 -16.28 15.83
C THR A 305 -1.70 -16.76 16.86
N PHE A 306 -0.41 -16.74 16.55
CA PHE A 306 0.65 -17.08 17.50
C PHE A 306 0.72 -16.07 18.64
N THR A 307 0.82 -14.77 18.35
CA THR A 307 1.03 -13.73 19.37
C THR A 307 -0.21 -13.46 20.23
N SER A 308 -1.38 -13.32 19.63
CA SER A 308 -2.62 -13.03 20.35
C SER A 308 -3.38 -14.27 20.79
N GLY A 309 -3.35 -15.35 20.00
CA GLY A 309 -4.10 -16.58 20.28
C GLY A 309 -3.36 -17.54 21.20
N VAL A 310 -2.04 -17.71 21.05
CA VAL A 310 -1.23 -18.67 21.85
C VAL A 310 -0.47 -17.99 22.98
N LEU A 311 0.24 -16.89 22.69
CA LEU A 311 1.02 -16.16 23.69
C LEU A 311 0.19 -15.16 24.52
N HIS A 312 -1.06 -14.90 24.10
CA HIS A 312 -2.01 -13.99 24.75
C HIS A 312 -1.46 -12.56 24.97
N PHE A 313 -0.60 -12.08 24.03
CA PHE A 313 -0.12 -10.70 24.11
C PHE A 313 -1.26 -9.71 23.84
N GLY A 314 -1.43 -8.74 24.74
CA GLY A 314 -2.39 -7.66 24.57
C GLY A 314 -2.04 -6.70 23.44
N ALA A 315 -3.03 -5.95 22.94
CA ALA A 315 -2.84 -4.98 21.85
C ALA A 315 -1.78 -3.91 22.16
N MET A 316 -1.66 -3.47 23.43
CA MET A 316 -0.65 -2.50 23.85
C MET A 316 0.76 -3.08 23.77
N SER A 317 0.96 -4.33 24.19
CA SER A 317 2.25 -5.01 24.10
C SER A 317 2.65 -5.25 22.64
N THR A 318 1.73 -5.72 21.80
CA THR A 318 2.00 -5.96 20.38
C THR A 318 2.15 -4.67 19.56
N SER A 319 1.74 -3.52 20.11
CA SER A 319 1.91 -2.23 19.42
C SER A 319 3.37 -1.89 19.12
N VAL A 320 4.32 -2.39 19.93
CA VAL A 320 5.76 -2.20 19.70
C VAL A 320 6.20 -2.80 18.36
N PHE A 321 5.53 -3.85 17.86
CA PHE A 321 5.81 -4.42 16.56
C PHE A 321 5.67 -3.40 15.43
N TYR A 322 4.71 -2.50 15.51
CA TYR A 322 4.55 -1.43 14.51
C TYR A 322 5.75 -0.48 14.45
N LEU A 323 6.43 -0.22 15.59
CA LEU A 323 7.66 0.57 15.59
C LEU A 323 8.83 -0.20 14.96
N VAL A 324 8.92 -1.51 15.23
CA VAL A 324 9.92 -2.37 14.59
C VAL A 324 9.70 -2.43 13.08
N GLU A 325 8.44 -2.57 12.63
CA GLU A 325 8.05 -2.52 11.23
C GLU A 325 8.41 -1.19 10.57
N TRP A 326 8.15 -0.08 11.26
CA TRP A 326 8.52 1.26 10.81
C TRP A 326 10.04 1.39 10.62
N ALA A 327 10.83 0.96 11.61
CA ALA A 327 12.28 0.97 11.54
C ALA A 327 12.81 0.10 10.39
N GLY A 328 12.30 -1.13 10.23
CA GLY A 328 12.65 -2.04 9.14
C GLY A 328 12.33 -1.44 7.76
N THR A 329 11.18 -0.80 7.63
CA THR A 329 10.76 -0.13 6.39
C THR A 329 11.73 1.02 6.03
N ILE A 330 12.07 1.89 6.97
CA ILE A 330 13.01 3.00 6.72
C ILE A 330 14.38 2.45 6.33
N CYS A 331 14.90 1.49 7.09
CA CYS A 331 16.19 0.87 6.79
C CYS A 331 16.20 0.23 5.40
N GLY A 332 15.13 -0.48 5.01
CA GLY A 332 15.00 -1.09 3.69
C GLY A 332 14.97 -0.07 2.56
N CYS A 333 14.19 0.99 2.68
CA CYS A 333 14.15 2.07 1.69
C CYS A 333 15.51 2.78 1.54
N MET A 334 16.16 3.09 2.67
CA MET A 334 17.48 3.72 2.65
C MET A 334 18.54 2.78 2.07
N PHE A 335 18.43 1.48 2.33
CA PHE A 335 19.30 0.47 1.74
C PHE A 335 19.17 0.42 0.22
N VAL A 336 17.96 0.52 -0.33
CA VAL A 336 17.74 0.59 -1.79
C VAL A 336 18.45 1.82 -2.38
N MET A 337 18.31 2.99 -1.75
CA MET A 337 18.99 4.21 -2.19
C MET A 337 20.51 4.03 -2.16
N PHE A 338 21.07 3.49 -1.07
CA PHE A 338 22.48 3.20 -0.93
C PHE A 338 22.96 2.21 -2.00
N TRP A 339 22.21 1.12 -2.23
CA TRP A 339 22.53 0.10 -3.23
C TRP A 339 22.65 0.66 -4.64
N ILE A 340 21.67 1.47 -5.05
CA ILE A 340 21.64 2.02 -6.41
C ILE A 340 22.70 3.13 -6.60
N LYS A 341 22.88 4.02 -5.62
CA LYS A 341 23.75 5.21 -5.77
C LYS A 341 25.20 4.93 -5.44
N VAL A 342 25.47 4.15 -4.39
CA VAL A 342 26.85 3.90 -3.90
C VAL A 342 27.40 2.62 -4.47
N LEU A 343 26.69 1.50 -4.28
CA LEU A 343 27.17 0.20 -4.74
C LEU A 343 27.04 -0.01 -6.25
N ARG A 344 26.08 0.68 -6.89
CA ARG A 344 25.80 0.59 -8.33
C ARG A 344 25.70 -0.84 -8.86
N GLN A 345 25.20 -1.74 -8.01
CA GLN A 345 25.07 -3.17 -8.32
C GLN A 345 23.76 -3.43 -9.08
N LYS A 346 23.64 -4.66 -9.62
CA LYS A 346 22.47 -5.08 -10.39
C LYS A 346 21.20 -5.10 -9.54
N PHE A 347 20.08 -4.76 -10.18
CA PHE A 347 18.76 -4.77 -9.57
C PHE A 347 18.33 -6.17 -9.09
N THR A 348 18.67 -7.24 -9.86
CA THR A 348 18.36 -8.61 -9.48
C THR A 348 18.98 -9.01 -8.16
N ARG A 349 20.24 -8.62 -7.90
CA ARG A 349 20.90 -8.87 -6.63
C ARG A 349 20.26 -8.16 -5.45
N LEU A 350 19.75 -6.93 -5.68
CA LEU A 350 19.00 -6.21 -4.66
C LEU A 350 17.73 -6.97 -4.27
N LEU A 351 16.98 -7.48 -5.27
CA LEU A 351 15.80 -8.31 -5.03
C LEU A 351 16.15 -9.62 -4.32
N THR A 352 17.28 -10.22 -4.65
CA THR A 352 17.78 -11.42 -3.94
C THR A 352 18.03 -11.14 -2.46
N VAL A 353 18.61 -9.97 -2.10
CA VAL A 353 18.79 -9.56 -0.70
C VAL A 353 17.44 -9.40 0.00
N GLY A 354 16.46 -8.79 -0.66
CA GLY A 354 15.11 -8.69 -0.13
C GLY A 354 14.46 -10.05 0.13
N LEU A 355 14.61 -11.02 -0.81
CA LEU A 355 14.11 -12.39 -0.63
C LEU A 355 14.82 -13.13 0.51
N MET A 356 16.13 -12.96 0.65
CA MET A 356 16.87 -13.55 1.79
C MET A 356 16.35 -13.00 3.12
N ALA A 357 16.02 -11.72 3.20
CA ALA A 357 15.46 -11.14 4.42
C ALA A 357 14.06 -11.70 4.73
N LEU A 358 13.21 -11.89 3.70
CA LEU A 358 11.90 -12.53 3.86
C LEU A 358 12.03 -13.99 4.27
N LEU A 359 12.92 -14.73 3.64
CA LEU A 359 13.19 -16.12 4.03
C LEU A 359 13.73 -16.21 5.48
N ALA A 360 14.59 -15.27 5.87
CA ALA A 360 15.11 -15.21 7.24
C ALA A 360 13.96 -15.03 8.26
N TYR A 361 12.95 -14.21 7.94
CA TYR A 361 11.75 -14.08 8.76
C TYR A 361 10.99 -15.40 8.89
N GLU A 362 10.70 -16.08 7.77
CA GLU A 362 9.93 -17.33 7.79
C GLU A 362 10.66 -18.44 8.56
N VAL A 363 11.98 -18.57 8.37
CA VAL A 363 12.81 -19.55 9.09
C VAL A 363 12.85 -19.25 10.59
N GLN A 364 13.04 -17.99 10.97
CA GLN A 364 13.04 -17.57 12.37
C GLN A 364 11.69 -17.86 13.02
N MET A 365 10.58 -17.49 12.36
CA MET A 365 9.24 -17.81 12.87
C MET A 365 9.02 -19.31 13.02
N TYR A 366 9.41 -20.13 12.03
CA TYR A 366 9.34 -21.59 12.12
C TYR A 366 10.06 -22.15 13.35
N LEU A 367 11.23 -21.61 13.67
CA LEU A 367 12.03 -22.05 14.83
C LEU A 367 11.46 -21.53 16.16
N MET A 368 10.88 -20.32 16.16
CA MET A 368 10.42 -19.63 17.37
C MET A 368 8.98 -19.94 17.78
N VAL A 369 8.21 -20.72 16.99
CA VAL A 369 6.85 -21.15 17.37
C VAL A 369 6.95 -22.15 18.53
N THR A 370 7.08 -21.61 19.75
CA THR A 370 7.16 -22.33 21.01
C THR A 370 6.32 -21.63 22.09
N PRO A 371 5.76 -22.35 23.06
CA PRO A 371 5.05 -21.71 24.17
C PRO A 371 6.02 -20.93 25.05
N GLY A 372 5.57 -19.79 25.59
CA GLY A 372 6.34 -18.99 26.55
C GLY A 372 7.49 -18.16 25.94
N LEU A 373 7.39 -17.78 24.67
CA LEU A 373 8.34 -16.91 24.01
C LEU A 373 8.17 -15.46 24.47
N ASP A 374 9.28 -14.77 24.73
CA ASP A 374 9.29 -13.35 25.05
C ASP A 374 9.02 -12.47 23.80
N ILE A 375 8.32 -11.36 24.00
CA ILE A 375 7.92 -10.45 22.93
C ILE A 375 9.13 -9.87 22.18
N GLU A 376 10.24 -9.62 22.87
CA GLU A 376 11.46 -9.04 22.30
C GLU A 376 12.11 -9.96 21.26
N SER A 377 11.97 -11.28 21.42
CA SER A 377 12.49 -12.27 20.48
C SER A 377 11.90 -12.13 19.08
N LEU A 378 10.67 -11.57 18.97
CA LEU A 378 9.99 -11.36 17.69
C LEU A 378 10.45 -10.09 16.95
N PHE A 379 11.27 -9.23 17.57
CA PHE A 379 11.68 -7.96 16.93
C PHE A 379 12.57 -8.19 15.71
N ILE A 380 13.52 -9.11 15.79
CA ILE A 380 14.44 -9.41 14.68
C ILE A 380 13.70 -10.01 13.47
N PRO A 381 12.87 -11.05 13.63
CA PRO A 381 12.05 -11.55 12.53
C PRO A 381 11.22 -10.47 11.86
N ILE A 382 10.46 -9.68 12.63
CA ILE A 382 9.59 -8.63 12.11
C ILE A 382 10.38 -7.56 11.36
N PHE A 383 11.55 -7.16 11.89
CA PHE A 383 12.46 -6.24 11.21
C PHE A 383 12.93 -6.81 9.87
N CYS A 384 13.39 -8.06 9.84
CA CYS A 384 13.85 -8.72 8.60
C CYS A 384 12.75 -8.75 7.52
N ARG A 385 11.53 -9.06 7.91
CA ARG A 385 10.37 -9.06 7.01
C ARG A 385 10.15 -7.70 6.39
N THR A 386 9.98 -6.67 7.21
CA THR A 386 9.64 -5.32 6.73
C THR A 386 10.79 -4.69 5.96
N PHE A 387 12.03 -4.97 6.32
CA PHE A 387 13.22 -4.61 5.55
C PHE A 387 13.18 -5.24 4.14
N GLY A 388 12.91 -6.55 4.03
CA GLY A 388 12.78 -7.25 2.75
C GLY A 388 11.65 -6.71 1.89
N VAL A 389 10.47 -6.52 2.46
CA VAL A 389 9.28 -5.97 1.79
C VAL A 389 9.55 -4.56 1.26
N ALA A 390 10.18 -3.70 2.07
CA ALA A 390 10.52 -2.33 1.66
C ALA A 390 11.50 -2.30 0.48
N ILE A 391 12.48 -3.21 0.45
CA ILE A 391 13.38 -3.40 -0.70
C ILE A 391 12.58 -3.71 -1.95
N PHE A 392 11.69 -4.71 -1.89
CA PHE A 392 10.90 -5.12 -3.05
C PHE A 392 10.04 -3.99 -3.57
N PHE A 393 9.24 -3.37 -2.72
CA PHE A 393 8.30 -2.34 -3.16
C PHE A 393 9.00 -1.14 -3.76
N THR A 394 10.08 -0.69 -3.12
CA THR A 394 10.85 0.45 -3.63
C THR A 394 11.54 0.09 -4.94
N ALA A 395 12.21 -1.05 -5.00
CA ALA A 395 12.95 -1.47 -6.17
C ALA A 395 12.03 -1.74 -7.38
N LEU A 396 10.95 -2.48 -7.18
CA LEU A 396 10.03 -2.81 -8.28
C LEU A 396 9.25 -1.58 -8.77
N THR A 397 8.99 -0.58 -7.91
CA THR A 397 8.38 0.68 -8.35
C THR A 397 9.34 1.52 -9.19
N ILE A 398 10.62 1.57 -8.83
CA ILE A 398 11.65 2.21 -9.67
C ILE A 398 11.74 1.48 -11.02
N TYR A 399 11.71 0.15 -11.03
CA TYR A 399 11.71 -0.63 -12.26
C TYR A 399 10.46 -0.41 -13.11
N LEU A 400 9.28 -0.24 -12.48
CA LEU A 400 8.04 0.09 -13.19
C LEU A 400 8.15 1.44 -13.91
N GLU A 401 8.77 2.44 -13.28
CA GLU A 401 9.00 3.76 -13.89
C GLU A 401 9.93 3.67 -15.10
N GLU A 402 10.97 2.83 -15.04
CA GLU A 402 11.85 2.58 -16.18
C GLU A 402 11.14 1.80 -17.32
N LEU A 403 10.17 0.94 -16.97
CA LEU A 403 9.46 0.09 -17.93
C LEU A 403 8.41 0.85 -18.72
N MET A 404 7.70 1.79 -18.09
CA MET A 404 6.52 2.43 -18.66
C MET A 404 6.80 3.91 -18.97
N PRO A 405 6.31 4.43 -20.14
CA PRO A 405 6.35 5.86 -20.39
C PRO A 405 5.50 6.58 -19.33
N PHE A 406 5.87 7.81 -19.02
CA PHE A 406 5.24 8.61 -17.98
C PHE A 406 3.69 8.69 -18.08
N GLN A 407 3.15 8.65 -19.29
CA GLN A 407 1.71 8.70 -19.53
C GLN A 407 0.96 7.47 -18.95
N HIS A 408 1.58 6.28 -18.98
CA HIS A 408 1.00 5.03 -18.50
C HIS A 408 1.52 4.62 -17.11
N PHE A 409 2.53 5.31 -16.59
CA PHE A 409 3.14 4.98 -15.31
C PHE A 409 2.13 4.94 -14.15
N PHE A 410 1.23 5.94 -14.07
CA PHE A 410 0.21 5.99 -13.02
C PHE A 410 -0.85 4.89 -13.16
N MET A 411 -1.15 4.45 -14.38
CA MET A 411 -1.97 3.26 -14.60
C MET A 411 -1.23 1.99 -14.15
N GLY A 412 0.07 1.91 -14.39
CA GLY A 412 0.92 0.84 -13.86
C GLY A 412 0.94 0.82 -12.33
N LEU A 413 1.03 1.99 -11.68
CA LEU A 413 0.92 2.09 -10.22
C LEU A 413 -0.45 1.63 -9.71
N THR A 414 -1.53 1.91 -10.42
CA THR A 414 -2.87 1.40 -10.09
C THR A 414 -2.90 -0.12 -10.13
N MET A 415 -2.34 -0.74 -11.18
CA MET A 415 -2.28 -2.20 -11.30
C MET A 415 -1.44 -2.85 -10.20
N VAL A 416 -0.28 -2.26 -9.88
CA VAL A 416 0.54 -2.69 -8.74
C VAL A 416 -0.23 -2.51 -7.43
N GLY A 417 -0.96 -1.40 -7.28
CA GLY A 417 -1.81 -1.14 -6.13
C GLY A 417 -2.92 -2.18 -5.95
N PHE A 418 -3.54 -2.66 -7.04
CA PHE A 418 -4.54 -3.73 -6.99
C PHE A 418 -3.95 -5.04 -6.44
N ILE A 419 -2.73 -5.37 -6.85
CA ILE A 419 -2.05 -6.57 -6.36
C ILE A 419 -1.61 -6.38 -4.92
N ARG A 420 -0.85 -5.32 -4.62
CA ARG A 420 -0.22 -5.09 -3.34
C ARG A 420 -1.20 -4.78 -2.22
N ASN A 421 -2.14 -3.87 -2.46
CA ASN A 421 -2.85 -3.18 -1.37
C ASN A 421 -4.26 -3.71 -1.12
N GLY A 422 -4.58 -4.93 -1.47
CA GLY A 422 -5.89 -5.40 -1.11
C GLY A 422 -6.28 -6.74 -1.71
N VAL A 423 -6.11 -6.94 -3.02
CA VAL A 423 -6.66 -8.15 -3.66
C VAL A 423 -5.76 -9.36 -3.38
N VAL A 424 -4.50 -9.32 -3.79
CA VAL A 424 -3.62 -10.51 -3.63
C VAL A 424 -3.32 -10.76 -2.17
N ASP A 425 -3.06 -9.73 -1.39
CA ASP A 425 -2.83 -9.84 0.05
C ASP A 425 -4.05 -10.45 0.77
N THR A 426 -5.28 -10.03 0.41
CA THR A 426 -6.51 -10.60 0.99
C THR A 426 -6.73 -12.05 0.55
N ILE A 427 -6.48 -12.36 -0.72
CA ILE A 427 -6.53 -13.73 -1.24
C ILE A 427 -5.55 -14.62 -0.46
N CYS A 428 -4.30 -14.18 -0.30
CA CYS A 428 -3.29 -14.92 0.44
C CYS A 428 -3.68 -15.12 1.91
N SER A 429 -4.19 -14.06 2.56
CA SER A 429 -4.68 -14.15 3.94
C SER A 429 -5.84 -15.15 4.07
N GLY A 430 -6.78 -15.16 3.12
CA GLY A 430 -7.87 -16.15 3.08
C GLY A 430 -7.34 -17.58 2.91
N ILE A 431 -6.35 -17.79 2.05
CA ILE A 431 -5.71 -19.10 1.87
C ILE A 431 -5.03 -19.55 3.16
N TYR A 432 -4.29 -18.67 3.84
CA TYR A 432 -3.64 -19.01 5.12
C TYR A 432 -4.65 -19.29 6.22
N SER A 433 -5.75 -18.53 6.29
CA SER A 433 -6.82 -18.76 7.26
C SER A 433 -7.48 -20.13 7.05
N PHE A 434 -7.86 -20.42 5.81
CA PHE A 434 -8.44 -21.74 5.45
C PHE A 434 -7.46 -22.89 5.76
N SER A 435 -6.20 -22.74 5.35
CA SER A 435 -5.18 -23.77 5.58
C SER A 435 -4.92 -24.00 7.07
N LEU A 436 -4.85 -22.92 7.87
CA LEU A 436 -4.65 -23.01 9.31
C LEU A 436 -5.79 -23.76 9.98
N ARG A 437 -7.03 -23.42 9.64
CA ARG A 437 -8.22 -24.10 10.19
C ARG A 437 -8.25 -25.58 9.81
N HIS A 438 -7.91 -25.90 8.57
CA HIS A 438 -7.86 -27.28 8.09
C HIS A 438 -6.79 -28.10 8.83
N HIS A 439 -5.56 -27.57 8.97
CA HIS A 439 -4.49 -28.22 9.72
C HIS A 439 -4.83 -28.37 11.21
N ILE A 440 -5.47 -27.38 11.83
CA ILE A 440 -5.93 -27.48 13.21
C ILE A 440 -6.94 -28.63 13.34
N ALA A 441 -7.94 -28.71 12.44
CA ALA A 441 -8.94 -29.77 12.46
C ALA A 441 -8.32 -31.17 12.24
N GLU A 442 -7.40 -31.32 11.29
CA GLU A 442 -6.69 -32.58 11.07
C GLU A 442 -5.83 -32.98 12.27
N ASN A 443 -5.09 -32.03 12.85
CA ASN A 443 -4.23 -32.32 13.99
C ASN A 443 -5.06 -32.66 15.24
N PHE A 444 -6.21 -32.04 15.45
CA PHE A 444 -7.16 -32.44 16.49
C PHE A 444 -7.68 -33.87 16.29
N ALA A 445 -8.01 -34.24 15.05
CA ALA A 445 -8.48 -35.58 14.74
C ALA A 445 -7.41 -36.68 14.96
N ARG A 446 -6.14 -36.33 14.80
CA ARG A 446 -5.00 -37.27 14.98
C ARG A 446 -4.49 -37.31 16.42
N ALA A 447 -4.69 -36.25 17.17
CA ALA A 447 -4.13 -36.07 18.51
C ALA A 447 -5.11 -36.54 19.58
N MET A 448 -4.87 -37.69 20.18
CA MET A 448 -5.45 -38.12 21.44
C MET A 448 -4.36 -38.15 22.51
N PRO A 449 -4.45 -37.55 23.66
CA PRO A 449 -5.15 -36.41 24.25
C PRO A 449 -4.21 -35.18 24.41
N TYR A 450 -4.09 -34.34 23.40
CA TYR A 450 -3.24 -33.12 23.48
C TYR A 450 -4.05 -31.89 23.92
N ASP A 451 -3.36 -30.98 24.59
CA ASP A 451 -3.84 -29.63 24.87
C ASP A 451 -4.09 -28.87 23.55
N ALA A 452 -5.20 -28.15 23.48
CA ALA A 452 -5.60 -27.36 22.31
C ALA A 452 -4.46 -26.43 21.83
N THR A 453 -3.71 -25.86 22.77
CA THR A 453 -2.58 -24.97 22.51
C THR A 453 -1.47 -25.69 21.72
N GLN A 454 -1.17 -26.94 22.06
CA GLN A 454 -0.14 -27.70 21.33
C GLN A 454 -0.57 -28.02 19.90
N VAL A 455 -1.85 -28.32 19.67
CA VAL A 455 -2.38 -28.57 18.33
C VAL A 455 -2.24 -27.31 17.45
N ILE A 456 -2.58 -26.14 18.00
CA ILE A 456 -2.43 -24.86 17.30
C ILE A 456 -0.94 -24.59 16.97
N LEU A 457 -0.03 -24.79 17.93
CA LEU A 457 1.41 -24.60 17.72
C LEU A 457 1.96 -25.50 16.62
N VAL A 458 1.60 -26.80 16.62
CA VAL A 458 2.00 -27.74 15.57
C VAL A 458 1.47 -27.30 14.21
N SER A 459 0.21 -26.89 14.12
CA SER A 459 -0.41 -26.42 12.88
C SER A 459 0.25 -25.15 12.34
N LEU A 460 0.56 -24.18 13.22
CA LEU A 460 1.33 -22.99 12.86
C LEU A 460 2.71 -23.32 12.34
N LYS A 461 3.42 -24.23 13.03
CA LYS A 461 4.77 -24.67 12.63
C LYS A 461 4.77 -25.36 11.27
N GLN A 462 3.77 -26.20 10.99
CA GLN A 462 3.60 -26.82 9.67
C GLN A 462 3.42 -25.78 8.56
N LEU A 463 2.58 -24.77 8.77
CA LEU A 463 2.36 -23.72 7.78
C LEU A 463 3.58 -22.80 7.58
N PHE A 464 4.27 -22.40 8.65
CA PHE A 464 5.53 -21.69 8.51
C PHE A 464 6.61 -22.56 7.78
N GLY A 465 6.60 -23.87 7.96
CA GLY A 465 7.44 -24.77 7.19
C GLY A 465 7.13 -24.76 5.69
N VAL A 466 5.83 -24.75 5.33
CA VAL A 466 5.39 -24.65 3.93
C VAL A 466 5.82 -23.30 3.33
N THR A 467 5.65 -22.20 4.05
CA THR A 467 6.06 -20.87 3.56
C THR A 467 7.59 -20.75 3.43
N CYS A 468 8.35 -21.37 4.32
CA CYS A 468 9.81 -21.48 4.18
C CYS A 468 10.21 -22.20 2.88
N ILE A 469 9.52 -23.29 2.54
CA ILE A 469 9.78 -24.03 1.29
C ILE A 469 9.45 -23.14 0.08
N ILE A 470 8.29 -22.48 0.09
CA ILE A 470 7.89 -21.57 -1.00
C ILE A 470 8.92 -20.44 -1.16
N ALA A 471 9.30 -19.76 -0.07
CA ALA A 471 10.30 -18.69 -0.08
C ALA A 471 11.66 -19.17 -0.58
N THR A 472 12.08 -20.38 -0.19
CA THR A 472 13.35 -21.00 -0.66
C THR A 472 13.29 -21.29 -2.17
N VAL A 473 12.19 -21.87 -2.66
CA VAL A 473 12.01 -22.14 -4.10
C VAL A 473 12.05 -20.84 -4.90
N VAL A 474 11.33 -19.79 -4.44
CA VAL A 474 11.35 -18.48 -5.08
C VAL A 474 12.76 -17.88 -5.10
N LEU A 475 13.49 -17.97 -3.99
CA LEU A 475 14.88 -17.51 -3.90
C LEU A 475 15.79 -18.27 -4.89
N LEU A 476 15.67 -19.59 -4.99
CA LEU A 476 16.44 -20.39 -5.93
C LEU A 476 16.14 -20.02 -7.38
N ILE A 477 14.88 -19.78 -7.75
CA ILE A 477 14.48 -19.30 -9.07
C ILE A 477 15.19 -17.97 -9.39
N PHE A 478 15.20 -17.02 -8.44
CA PHE A 478 15.87 -15.72 -8.64
C PHE A 478 17.40 -15.87 -8.75
N LEU A 479 18.02 -16.74 -7.97
CA LEU A 479 19.46 -17.02 -8.07
C LEU A 479 19.82 -17.64 -9.42
N VAL A 480 19.05 -18.63 -9.90
CA VAL A 480 19.26 -19.24 -11.22
C VAL A 480 19.06 -18.21 -12.33
N TRP A 481 18.09 -17.31 -12.18
CA TRP A 481 17.86 -16.24 -13.16
C TRP A 481 19.01 -15.24 -13.24
N ASP A 482 19.68 -14.92 -12.12
CA ASP A 482 20.86 -14.03 -12.12
C ASP A 482 22.10 -14.69 -12.77
N ILE A 483 22.18 -16.01 -12.75
CA ILE A 483 23.29 -16.79 -13.33
C ILE A 483 23.17 -16.91 -14.87
N GLN A 484 21.95 -16.94 -15.41
CA GLN A 484 21.76 -17.12 -16.86
C GLN A 484 22.03 -15.86 -17.71
N PRO A 485 22.54 -16.00 -18.96
CA PRO A 485 22.98 -14.91 -19.84
C PRO A 485 21.84 -14.08 -20.48
N VAL A 486 20.59 -14.13 -20.02
CA VAL A 486 19.54 -13.11 -20.23
C VAL A 486 20.03 -11.70 -19.91
N ARG A 487 21.07 -11.64 -19.20
CA ARG A 487 22.09 -10.68 -18.86
C ARG A 487 22.51 -9.71 -19.97
N ASP A 488 22.61 -10.13 -21.21
CA ASP A 488 23.16 -9.29 -22.29
C ASP A 488 22.12 -8.49 -23.06
N THR A 489 20.86 -8.88 -22.96
CA THR A 489 19.76 -8.12 -23.57
C THR A 489 19.37 -6.88 -22.73
N LEU A 490 19.53 -6.95 -21.41
CA LEU A 490 19.31 -5.81 -20.48
C LEU A 490 20.49 -4.81 -20.50
N LYS A 491 21.70 -5.27 -20.81
CA LYS A 491 22.89 -4.40 -20.96
C LYS A 491 22.89 -3.55 -22.21
N ARG A 492 22.07 -3.85 -23.23
CA ARG A 492 22.09 -3.22 -24.55
C ARG A 492 21.11 -2.06 -24.76
N MET A 493 20.35 -1.65 -23.74
CA MET A 493 19.57 -0.41 -23.81
C MET A 493 20.15 0.67 -22.89
N PRO A 494 21.08 1.50 -23.37
CA PRO A 494 21.42 2.70 -22.61
C PRO A 494 20.21 3.62 -22.61
N TYR A 495 19.70 3.90 -21.44
CA TYR A 495 18.59 4.81 -21.13
C TYR A 495 18.66 6.14 -21.90
N TRP A 496 19.88 6.61 -22.17
CA TRP A 496 20.17 7.84 -22.92
C TRP A 496 20.02 7.74 -24.42
N SER A 497 20.02 6.54 -25.03
CA SER A 497 19.91 6.40 -26.49
C SER A 497 18.50 6.53 -27.02
N VAL A 498 17.47 6.28 -26.18
CA VAL A 498 16.06 6.41 -26.58
C VAL A 498 15.62 7.87 -26.42
N VAL A 499 15.94 8.50 -25.30
CA VAL A 499 15.64 9.92 -25.06
C VAL A 499 16.48 10.80 -25.99
N GLY A 500 17.75 10.48 -26.21
CA GLY A 500 18.61 11.20 -27.16
C GLY A 500 18.18 11.04 -28.63
N ARG A 501 17.56 9.90 -29.03
CA ARG A 501 16.99 9.72 -30.38
C ARG A 501 15.67 10.46 -30.56
N LEU A 502 14.83 10.51 -29.54
CA LEU A 502 13.57 11.27 -29.56
C LEU A 502 13.83 12.77 -29.58
N LEU A 503 14.79 13.25 -28.79
CA LEU A 503 15.20 14.66 -28.81
C LEU A 503 15.87 15.07 -30.11
N ARG A 504 16.71 14.22 -30.74
CA ARG A 504 17.30 14.50 -32.07
C ARG A 504 16.26 14.48 -33.18
N ARG A 505 15.23 13.65 -33.12
CA ARG A 505 14.11 13.66 -34.10
C ARG A 505 13.27 14.94 -33.95
N GLN A 506 13.03 15.43 -32.75
CA GLN A 506 12.30 16.70 -32.56
C GLN A 506 13.13 17.92 -32.99
N MET A 507 14.44 17.88 -32.83
CA MET A 507 15.34 18.97 -33.28
C MET A 507 15.61 18.94 -34.80
N SER A 508 15.43 17.82 -35.49
CA SER A 508 15.57 17.70 -36.95
C SER A 508 14.28 17.92 -37.76
N SER A 509 13.12 17.91 -37.09
CA SER A 509 11.80 18.22 -37.70
C SER A 509 11.39 19.69 -37.52
N GLY A 510 12.25 20.51 -36.94
CA GLY A 510 12.02 21.94 -36.68
C GLY A 510 12.91 22.85 -37.57
N LYS A 511 13.43 22.33 -38.71
CA LYS A 511 14.02 23.13 -39.78
C LYS A 511 13.21 23.04 -41.05
#